data_157b87355d6ecd3357a533307c588e03
#
_entry.id   157b87355d6ecd3357a533307c588e03
#
_cell.length_a   1.000
_cell.length_b   1.000
_cell.length_c   1.000
_cell.angle_alpha   90.00
_cell.angle_beta   90.00
_cell.angle_gamma   90.00
#
_symmetry.space_group_name_H-M   'P 1'
#
loop_
_entity.id
_entity.type
_entity.pdbx_description
1 polymer ?
#
loop_
_entity_poly.entity_id
_entity_poly.type
_entity_poly.pdbx_seq_one_letter_code
_entity_poly.pdbx_strand_id
1 'polypeptide(L)'
;MTTTLAAPATVGSALHSSPAIDAAIRAIRTEVEAKQRELTGARPAHAALKETLDGWLKRATEVRGRGPLYPYLGSGVGNGALVELVDGSVKWDLINGIGVHMFGHGDPELIEASIRGSISDLVMQGNLQYNPEAIEFGEFLAREAARSSRLKHCFITNSGCMANEAALKVCQQKTNAAPRIIAFADCFMGRSTTMSQIGDTAAYRQGIAQNILVDYLPFYDPEMGQRSIDMTLWHLEQLIHRYPGQHCCLIAELVQGEGGFNTAPREFFVALFEAARKAGIPIWDDEVQTFGRTESMFCFERLNLGEYIDVVTIGKITQACACLYTADFNPKAGLLSGTFAASTSAFTSGLSILRRLQSGGYYGPTGRIARLHAAYREHADAFVAKHPQWFPPVVNSLGRTSRTVVAGHGGMMRLTPFGGNRERIGKLLNNLFEDGVIAFSCGHGPYHLRFLPPVGVMKPEQFGPVFEIMEKSFARTP
;
A
#
# COMPACT_ATOMS: atom_id res chain seq x y z
N MET A 1 -14.60 53.39 -12.80
CA MET A 1 -15.09 52.02 -12.77
C MET A 1 -14.26 51.21 -13.74
N THR A 2 -13.22 50.55 -13.31
CA THR A 2 -12.39 49.66 -14.14
C THR A 2 -13.11 48.34 -14.21
N THR A 3 -13.75 48.05 -15.34
CA THR A 3 -14.29 46.73 -15.68
C THR A 3 -13.11 45.78 -15.81
N THR A 4 -12.86 44.98 -14.80
CA THR A 4 -11.95 43.84 -14.89
C THR A 4 -12.59 42.89 -15.92
N LEU A 5 -12.06 42.86 -17.14
CA LEU A 5 -12.42 41.85 -18.14
C LEU A 5 -12.07 40.51 -17.54
N ALA A 6 -13.06 39.61 -17.37
CA ALA A 6 -12.84 38.25 -16.99
C ALA A 6 -11.84 37.61 -17.95
N ALA A 7 -10.84 36.90 -17.41
CA ALA A 7 -9.88 36.20 -18.29
C ALA A 7 -10.62 35.26 -19.25
N PRO A 8 -10.20 35.17 -20.53
CA PRO A 8 -10.86 34.31 -21.48
C PRO A 8 -10.82 32.84 -21.01
N ALA A 9 -11.98 32.20 -20.98
CA ALA A 9 -12.11 30.80 -20.63
C ALA A 9 -11.84 29.92 -21.85
N THR A 10 -11.12 28.78 -21.64
CA THR A 10 -10.99 27.77 -22.69
C THR A 10 -12.29 26.97 -22.84
N VAL A 11 -12.51 26.32 -23.98
CA VAL A 11 -13.64 25.41 -24.16
C VAL A 11 -13.66 24.32 -23.11
N GLY A 12 -12.47 23.78 -22.73
CA GLY A 12 -12.32 22.79 -21.66
C GLY A 12 -12.75 23.31 -20.29
N SER A 13 -12.32 24.53 -19.89
CA SER A 13 -12.75 25.13 -18.63
C SER A 13 -14.25 25.41 -18.57
N ALA A 14 -14.85 25.83 -19.70
CA ALA A 14 -16.29 26.01 -19.81
C ALA A 14 -17.06 24.67 -19.70
N LEU A 15 -16.54 23.62 -20.30
CA LEU A 15 -17.08 22.26 -20.16
C LEU A 15 -17.10 21.82 -18.69
N HIS A 16 -15.95 21.91 -17.99
CA HIS A 16 -15.82 21.45 -16.61
C HIS A 16 -16.62 22.30 -15.61
N SER A 17 -16.95 23.52 -15.93
CA SER A 17 -17.80 24.40 -15.10
C SER A 17 -19.28 24.38 -15.53
N SER A 18 -19.69 23.46 -16.40
CA SER A 18 -21.07 23.38 -16.90
C SER A 18 -22.05 22.96 -15.79
N PRO A 19 -23.09 23.76 -15.48
CA PRO A 19 -24.13 23.37 -14.52
C PRO A 19 -24.89 22.09 -14.90
N ALA A 20 -24.97 21.78 -16.21
CA ALA A 20 -25.61 20.54 -16.69
C ALA A 20 -24.79 19.31 -16.30
N ILE A 21 -23.46 19.39 -16.41
CA ILE A 21 -22.54 18.31 -15.94
C ILE A 21 -22.65 18.14 -14.45
N ASP A 22 -22.64 19.21 -13.68
CA ASP A 22 -22.80 19.13 -12.21
C ASP A 22 -24.12 18.50 -11.80
N ALA A 23 -25.22 18.82 -12.51
CA ALA A 23 -26.53 18.21 -12.27
C ALA A 23 -26.53 16.71 -12.59
N ALA A 24 -25.91 16.30 -13.69
CA ALA A 24 -25.78 14.90 -14.07
C ALA A 24 -24.95 14.09 -13.05
N ILE A 25 -23.82 14.63 -12.61
CA ILE A 25 -22.98 13.99 -11.57
C ILE A 25 -23.75 13.83 -10.25
N ARG A 26 -24.48 14.87 -9.81
CA ARG A 26 -25.33 14.77 -8.61
C ARG A 26 -26.38 13.66 -8.74
N ALA A 27 -27.02 13.55 -9.91
CA ALA A 27 -28.02 12.50 -10.15
C ALA A 27 -27.40 11.10 -10.06
N ILE A 28 -26.24 10.89 -10.69
CA ILE A 28 -25.48 9.62 -10.60
C ILE A 28 -25.15 9.29 -9.15
N ARG A 29 -24.58 10.24 -8.41
CA ARG A 29 -24.24 10.03 -6.99
C ARG A 29 -25.44 9.65 -6.15
N THR A 30 -26.58 10.32 -6.33
CA THR A 30 -27.82 10.04 -5.61
C THR A 30 -28.27 8.61 -5.83
N GLU A 31 -28.24 8.13 -7.07
CA GLU A 31 -28.66 6.75 -7.40
C GLU A 31 -27.68 5.72 -6.83
N VAL A 32 -26.37 5.96 -6.96
CA VAL A 32 -25.34 5.06 -6.38
C VAL A 32 -25.48 4.98 -4.86
N GLU A 33 -25.56 6.13 -4.17
CA GLU A 33 -25.74 6.17 -2.72
C GLU A 33 -27.03 5.51 -2.24
N ALA A 34 -28.12 5.56 -3.05
CA ALA A 34 -29.35 4.85 -2.75
C ALA A 34 -29.14 3.34 -2.72
N LYS A 35 -28.40 2.80 -3.70
CA LYS A 35 -28.05 1.37 -3.75
C LYS A 35 -27.05 0.95 -2.67
N GLN A 36 -26.10 1.78 -2.35
CA GLN A 36 -25.13 1.53 -1.28
C GLN A 36 -25.79 1.35 0.09
N ARG A 37 -26.86 2.11 0.38
CA ARG A 37 -27.62 1.99 1.63
C ARG A 37 -28.26 0.64 1.85
N GLU A 38 -28.40 -0.19 0.81
CA GLU A 38 -28.87 -1.57 0.92
C GLU A 38 -27.81 -2.52 1.50
N LEU A 39 -26.52 -2.09 1.54
CA LEU A 39 -25.40 -2.87 2.07
C LEU A 39 -25.10 -2.42 3.51
N THR A 40 -25.68 -3.09 4.48
CA THR A 40 -25.61 -2.73 5.91
C THR A 40 -24.75 -3.66 6.76
N GLY A 41 -24.38 -4.84 6.23
CA GLY A 41 -23.58 -5.84 6.93
C GLY A 41 -23.28 -7.04 6.04
N ALA A 42 -22.49 -7.97 6.53
CA ALA A 42 -22.20 -9.19 5.81
C ALA A 42 -23.50 -10.03 5.61
N ARG A 43 -23.63 -10.61 4.41
CA ARG A 43 -24.72 -11.55 4.11
C ARG A 43 -24.21 -12.69 3.23
N PRO A 44 -24.80 -13.90 3.31
CA PRO A 44 -24.40 -15.05 2.49
C PRO A 44 -24.76 -14.85 1.02
N ALA A 45 -24.18 -15.71 0.16
CA ALA A 45 -24.53 -15.78 -1.25
C ALA A 45 -26.00 -16.15 -1.49
N HIS A 46 -26.57 -15.61 -2.54
CA HIS A 46 -27.90 -16.00 -3.01
C HIS A 46 -27.79 -17.26 -3.86
N ALA A 47 -28.47 -18.35 -3.45
CA ALA A 47 -28.35 -19.65 -4.10
C ALA A 47 -28.57 -19.61 -5.64
N ALA A 48 -29.50 -18.78 -6.12
CA ALA A 48 -29.80 -18.63 -7.55
C ALA A 48 -28.68 -17.92 -8.35
N LEU A 49 -27.73 -17.25 -7.70
CA LEU A 49 -26.62 -16.54 -8.34
C LEU A 49 -25.31 -17.32 -8.33
N LYS A 50 -25.28 -18.49 -7.69
CA LYS A 50 -24.06 -19.31 -7.59
C LYS A 50 -23.53 -19.72 -8.97
N GLU A 51 -24.40 -20.20 -9.85
CA GLU A 51 -24.00 -20.60 -11.21
C GLU A 51 -23.42 -19.42 -12.00
N THR A 52 -23.91 -18.20 -11.77
CA THR A 52 -23.38 -16.99 -12.41
C THR A 52 -21.93 -16.74 -11.97
N LEU A 53 -21.63 -16.81 -10.66
CA LEU A 53 -20.28 -16.67 -10.14
C LEU A 53 -19.37 -17.77 -10.71
N ASP A 54 -19.78 -19.04 -10.63
CA ASP A 54 -19.00 -20.19 -11.12
C ASP A 54 -18.68 -20.05 -12.62
N GLY A 55 -19.63 -19.59 -13.42
CA GLY A 55 -19.45 -19.31 -14.85
C GLY A 55 -18.40 -18.24 -15.11
N TRP A 56 -18.40 -17.14 -14.36
CA TRP A 56 -17.38 -16.10 -14.47
C TRP A 56 -16.01 -16.57 -14.02
N LEU A 57 -15.92 -17.32 -12.91
CA LEU A 57 -14.65 -17.85 -12.41
C LEU A 57 -14.04 -18.86 -13.40
N LYS A 58 -14.88 -19.68 -14.05
CA LYS A 58 -14.44 -20.57 -15.12
C LYS A 58 -13.84 -19.77 -16.29
N ARG A 59 -14.55 -18.76 -16.81
CA ARG A 59 -14.04 -17.90 -17.89
C ARG A 59 -12.74 -17.20 -17.50
N ALA A 60 -12.64 -16.68 -16.26
CA ALA A 60 -11.41 -16.07 -15.76
C ALA A 60 -10.25 -17.07 -15.74
N THR A 61 -10.52 -18.33 -15.38
CA THR A 61 -9.55 -19.42 -15.38
C THR A 61 -9.08 -19.74 -16.80
N GLU A 62 -10.01 -19.82 -17.75
CA GLU A 62 -9.70 -20.09 -19.17
C GLU A 62 -8.82 -18.98 -19.76
N VAL A 63 -9.15 -17.71 -19.52
CA VAL A 63 -8.40 -16.55 -20.05
C VAL A 63 -7.00 -16.46 -19.43
N ARG A 64 -6.87 -16.73 -18.14
CA ARG A 64 -5.58 -16.59 -17.40
C ARG A 64 -4.71 -17.85 -17.40
N GLY A 65 -5.25 -18.99 -17.82
CA GLY A 65 -4.60 -20.30 -17.70
C GLY A 65 -4.58 -20.84 -16.26
N ARG A 66 -5.17 -20.16 -15.30
CA ARG A 66 -5.32 -20.58 -13.89
C ARG A 66 -6.40 -19.76 -13.19
N GLY A 67 -7.04 -20.31 -12.17
CA GLY A 67 -8.03 -19.63 -11.37
C GLY A 67 -7.51 -18.39 -10.64
N PRO A 68 -8.40 -17.47 -10.26
CA PRO A 68 -8.05 -16.37 -9.37
C PRO A 68 -7.63 -16.90 -7.99
N LEU A 69 -6.82 -16.12 -7.27
CA LEU A 69 -6.34 -16.48 -5.93
C LEU A 69 -7.49 -16.60 -4.91
N TYR A 70 -8.49 -15.75 -5.03
CA TYR A 70 -9.76 -15.80 -4.33
C TYR A 70 -10.91 -15.84 -5.32
N PRO A 71 -12.05 -16.43 -4.97
CA PRO A 71 -13.28 -16.39 -5.78
C PRO A 71 -13.96 -15.01 -5.66
N TYR A 72 -13.16 -13.94 -5.61
CA TYR A 72 -13.63 -12.57 -5.52
C TYR A 72 -13.99 -12.05 -6.90
N LEU A 73 -15.27 -11.72 -7.08
CA LEU A 73 -15.77 -11.01 -8.24
C LEU A 73 -16.84 -10.03 -7.78
N GLY A 74 -16.51 -8.74 -7.78
CA GLY A 74 -17.42 -7.67 -7.31
C GLY A 74 -18.60 -7.49 -8.24
N SER A 75 -19.79 -7.22 -7.68
CA SER A 75 -21.00 -6.86 -8.44
C SER A 75 -20.92 -5.46 -9.06
N GLY A 76 -20.01 -4.63 -8.57
CA GLY A 76 -19.86 -3.22 -8.92
C GLY A 76 -20.41 -2.27 -7.85
N VAL A 77 -20.94 -2.78 -6.75
CA VAL A 77 -21.44 -1.96 -5.63
C VAL A 77 -20.73 -2.33 -4.33
N GLY A 78 -20.41 -1.31 -3.53
CA GLY A 78 -19.91 -1.45 -2.18
C GLY A 78 -20.23 -0.22 -1.35
N ASN A 79 -20.10 -0.34 -0.03
CA ASN A 79 -20.38 0.73 0.93
C ASN A 79 -19.30 0.76 2.01
N GLY A 80 -18.34 1.64 1.89
CA GLY A 80 -17.22 1.75 2.82
C GLY A 80 -16.39 0.45 2.90
N ALA A 81 -16.40 -0.23 4.03
CA ALA A 81 -15.70 -1.50 4.21
C ALA A 81 -16.49 -2.73 3.70
N LEU A 82 -17.70 -2.55 3.19
CA LEU A 82 -18.55 -3.63 2.65
C LEU A 82 -18.45 -3.66 1.13
N VAL A 83 -18.36 -4.87 0.57
CA VAL A 83 -18.41 -5.12 -0.87
C VAL A 83 -19.44 -6.21 -1.18
N GLU A 84 -20.23 -5.99 -2.24
CA GLU A 84 -21.10 -7.03 -2.77
C GLU A 84 -20.39 -7.78 -3.89
N LEU A 85 -20.52 -9.11 -3.89
CA LEU A 85 -20.01 -9.98 -4.96
C LEU A 85 -21.14 -10.36 -5.92
N VAL A 86 -20.80 -10.88 -7.10
CA VAL A 86 -21.79 -11.24 -8.15
C VAL A 86 -22.74 -12.36 -7.75
N ASP A 87 -22.43 -13.12 -6.70
CA ASP A 87 -23.33 -14.11 -6.09
C ASP A 87 -24.32 -13.50 -5.07
N GLY A 88 -24.33 -12.18 -4.93
CA GLY A 88 -25.15 -11.43 -3.98
C GLY A 88 -24.65 -11.48 -2.55
N SER A 89 -23.53 -12.16 -2.25
CA SER A 89 -22.93 -12.09 -0.92
C SER A 89 -22.37 -10.70 -0.64
N VAL A 90 -22.47 -10.26 0.61
CA VAL A 90 -21.82 -9.03 1.07
C VAL A 90 -20.76 -9.39 2.12
N LYS A 91 -19.58 -8.82 1.99
CA LYS A 91 -18.46 -9.14 2.85
C LYS A 91 -17.76 -7.88 3.38
N TRP A 92 -17.20 -7.96 4.58
CA TRP A 92 -16.24 -6.99 5.08
C TRP A 92 -14.92 -7.17 4.33
N ASP A 93 -14.56 -6.20 3.51
CA ASP A 93 -13.26 -6.20 2.83
C ASP A 93 -12.22 -5.47 3.68
N LEU A 94 -11.39 -6.25 4.36
CA LEU A 94 -10.31 -5.76 5.19
C LEU A 94 -8.94 -5.87 4.50
N ILE A 95 -8.91 -6.14 3.19
CA ILE A 95 -7.67 -6.14 2.42
C ILE A 95 -7.65 -5.10 1.30
N ASN A 96 -8.83 -4.70 0.79
CA ASN A 96 -8.99 -3.58 -0.12
C ASN A 96 -8.04 -3.60 -1.32
N GLY A 97 -7.91 -4.75 -2.00
CA GLY A 97 -7.00 -4.90 -3.13
C GLY A 97 -5.52 -4.77 -2.73
N ILE A 98 -5.16 -5.23 -1.52
CA ILE A 98 -3.86 -5.02 -0.87
C ILE A 98 -3.62 -3.53 -0.60
N GLY A 99 -4.63 -2.91 0.00
CA GLY A 99 -4.56 -1.55 0.49
C GLY A 99 -4.68 -0.46 -0.58
N VAL A 100 -5.39 -0.68 -1.66
CA VAL A 100 -5.62 0.34 -2.69
C VAL A 100 -6.77 1.28 -2.34
N HIS A 101 -7.85 0.74 -1.72
CA HIS A 101 -9.07 1.49 -1.45
C HIS A 101 -9.04 2.18 -0.07
N MET A 102 -8.36 3.34 0.01
CA MET A 102 -8.24 4.12 1.25
C MET A 102 -9.59 4.53 1.84
N PHE A 103 -10.51 4.93 0.98
CA PHE A 103 -11.88 5.34 1.33
C PHE A 103 -12.92 4.23 1.07
N GLY A 104 -12.47 2.98 0.97
CA GLY A 104 -13.34 1.83 0.78
C GLY A 104 -14.00 1.76 -0.59
N HIS A 105 -15.09 1.02 -0.63
CA HIS A 105 -15.84 0.78 -1.85
C HIS A 105 -16.94 1.83 -2.04
N GLY A 106 -17.02 2.34 -3.27
CA GLY A 106 -18.11 3.22 -3.69
C GLY A 106 -18.10 4.61 -3.06
N ASP A 107 -16.95 5.14 -2.64
CA ASP A 107 -16.86 6.49 -2.07
C ASP A 107 -17.41 7.55 -3.03
N PRO A 108 -18.44 8.34 -2.64
CA PRO A 108 -19.11 9.27 -3.54
C PRO A 108 -18.22 10.38 -4.10
N GLU A 109 -17.24 10.85 -3.32
CA GLU A 109 -16.30 11.89 -3.78
C GLU A 109 -15.32 11.33 -4.82
N LEU A 110 -14.89 10.06 -4.65
CA LEU A 110 -14.02 9.41 -5.64
C LEU A 110 -14.77 9.07 -6.93
N ILE A 111 -16.04 8.68 -6.84
CA ILE A 111 -16.91 8.51 -8.01
C ILE A 111 -17.02 9.82 -8.78
N GLU A 112 -17.33 10.93 -8.09
CA GLU A 112 -17.39 12.26 -8.72
C GLU A 112 -16.05 12.65 -9.35
N ALA A 113 -14.94 12.52 -8.62
CA ALA A 113 -13.61 12.86 -9.12
C ALA A 113 -13.25 12.03 -10.36
N SER A 114 -13.58 10.74 -10.36
CA SER A 114 -13.35 9.85 -11.50
C SER A 114 -14.17 10.25 -12.73
N ILE A 115 -15.46 10.60 -12.55
CA ILE A 115 -16.33 11.06 -13.64
C ILE A 115 -15.80 12.39 -14.22
N ARG A 116 -15.40 13.34 -13.37
CA ARG A 116 -14.84 14.62 -13.82
C ARG A 116 -13.56 14.42 -14.62
N GLY A 117 -12.69 13.49 -14.20
CA GLY A 117 -11.52 13.10 -14.96
C GLY A 117 -11.86 12.40 -16.29
N SER A 118 -12.96 11.63 -16.35
CA SER A 118 -13.38 10.89 -17.55
C SER A 118 -13.97 11.77 -18.64
N ILE A 119 -14.51 12.94 -18.31
CA ILE A 119 -15.01 13.91 -19.31
C ILE A 119 -13.92 14.87 -19.78
N SER A 120 -12.72 14.82 -19.20
CA SER A 120 -11.53 15.47 -19.73
C SER A 120 -10.99 14.68 -20.93
N ASP A 121 -9.99 15.24 -21.61
CA ASP A 121 -9.26 14.46 -22.59
C ASP A 121 -8.68 13.20 -21.92
N LEU A 122 -9.15 12.03 -22.38
CA LEU A 122 -8.77 10.72 -21.85
C LEU A 122 -7.37 10.27 -22.29
N VAL A 123 -6.59 11.16 -22.87
CA VAL A 123 -5.23 10.84 -23.27
C VAL A 123 -4.45 10.39 -22.03
N MET A 124 -3.76 9.28 -22.21
CA MET A 124 -2.93 8.69 -21.17
C MET A 124 -1.71 9.57 -20.96
N GLN A 125 -1.56 10.07 -19.75
CA GLN A 125 -0.48 10.97 -19.41
C GLN A 125 0.89 10.28 -19.47
N GLY A 126 1.84 10.93 -20.08
CA GLY A 126 3.22 10.48 -20.27
C GLY A 126 4.12 11.66 -20.66
N ASN A 127 5.32 11.38 -21.16
CA ASN A 127 6.31 12.42 -21.45
C ASN A 127 5.92 13.39 -22.58
N LEU A 128 5.01 13.01 -23.48
CA LEU A 128 4.64 13.85 -24.62
C LEU A 128 3.38 14.66 -24.39
N GLN A 129 2.56 14.24 -23.47
CA GLN A 129 1.26 14.85 -23.21
C GLN A 129 1.03 15.02 -21.73
N TYR A 130 0.92 16.26 -21.29
CA TYR A 130 0.61 16.62 -19.92
C TYR A 130 -0.72 17.38 -19.86
N ASN A 131 -1.43 17.22 -18.76
CA ASN A 131 -2.55 18.07 -18.40
C ASN A 131 -2.34 18.68 -17.00
N PRO A 132 -3.15 19.70 -16.63
CA PRO A 132 -3.03 20.34 -15.32
C PRO A 132 -3.14 19.35 -14.15
N GLU A 133 -4.01 18.35 -14.23
CA GLU A 133 -4.26 17.38 -13.16
C GLU A 133 -3.01 16.54 -12.84
N ALA A 134 -2.22 16.15 -13.86
CA ALA A 134 -0.95 15.44 -13.65
C ALA A 134 0.08 16.35 -12.96
N ILE A 135 0.13 17.63 -13.36
CA ILE A 135 1.03 18.62 -12.76
C ILE A 135 0.64 18.86 -11.29
N GLU A 136 -0.64 19.16 -11.02
CA GLU A 136 -1.14 19.38 -9.67
C GLU A 136 -0.89 18.17 -8.73
N PHE A 137 -1.04 16.95 -9.26
CA PHE A 137 -0.77 15.73 -8.52
C PHE A 137 0.71 15.64 -8.11
N GLY A 138 1.62 15.85 -9.05
CA GLY A 138 3.07 15.85 -8.76
C GLY A 138 3.49 16.98 -7.83
N GLU A 139 2.96 18.20 -8.01
CA GLU A 139 3.21 19.36 -7.15
C GLU A 139 2.72 19.12 -5.72
N PHE A 140 1.51 18.52 -5.57
CA PHE A 140 0.99 18.17 -4.25
C PHE A 140 1.95 17.27 -3.51
N LEU A 141 2.37 16.17 -4.13
CA LEU A 141 3.28 15.19 -3.53
C LEU A 141 4.65 15.79 -3.19
N ALA A 142 5.24 16.54 -4.12
CA ALA A 142 6.54 17.17 -3.90
C ALA A 142 6.49 18.21 -2.76
N ARG A 143 5.41 19.01 -2.70
CA ARG A 143 5.21 20.00 -1.63
C ARG A 143 5.03 19.33 -0.26
N GLU A 144 4.21 18.27 -0.17
CA GLU A 144 4.02 17.57 1.11
C GLU A 144 5.32 16.88 1.57
N ALA A 145 6.03 16.19 0.68
CA ALA A 145 7.31 15.58 1.01
C ALA A 145 8.35 16.59 1.48
N ALA A 146 8.42 17.76 0.85
CA ALA A 146 9.37 18.83 1.20
C ALA A 146 9.13 19.47 2.58
N ARG A 147 8.00 19.23 3.23
CA ARG A 147 7.71 19.77 4.58
C ARG A 147 8.60 19.17 5.66
N SER A 148 9.04 17.94 5.47
CA SER A 148 9.80 17.17 6.48
C SER A 148 11.03 16.46 5.91
N SER A 149 11.35 16.68 4.63
CA SER A 149 12.48 16.05 3.96
C SER A 149 13.17 17.01 2.95
N ARG A 150 14.22 16.49 2.29
CA ARG A 150 14.93 17.19 1.21
C ARG A 150 14.37 16.85 -0.19
N LEU A 151 13.30 16.06 -0.28
CA LEU A 151 12.68 15.65 -1.53
C LEU A 151 12.10 16.87 -2.26
N LYS A 152 12.33 16.94 -3.57
CA LYS A 152 12.02 18.14 -4.37
C LYS A 152 11.30 17.83 -5.67
N HIS A 153 11.61 16.71 -6.30
CA HIS A 153 11.09 16.35 -7.61
C HIS A 153 10.19 15.11 -7.53
N CYS A 154 9.25 14.99 -8.45
CA CYS A 154 8.29 13.89 -8.54
C CYS A 154 8.21 13.39 -9.98
N PHE A 155 8.47 12.11 -10.19
CA PHE A 155 8.26 11.42 -11.45
C PHE A 155 7.08 10.44 -11.30
N ILE A 156 6.02 10.66 -12.09
CA ILE A 156 4.78 9.88 -12.01
C ILE A 156 4.90 8.62 -12.86
N THR A 157 4.37 7.50 -12.33
CA THR A 157 4.36 6.19 -13.01
C THR A 157 3.03 5.49 -12.83
N ASN A 158 2.80 4.42 -13.60
CA ASN A 158 1.55 3.66 -13.61
C ASN A 158 1.45 2.55 -12.55
N SER A 159 2.51 2.29 -11.81
CA SER A 159 2.52 1.27 -10.76
C SER A 159 3.65 1.49 -9.76
N GLY A 160 3.50 0.98 -8.53
CA GLY A 160 4.57 0.99 -7.53
C GLY A 160 5.84 0.29 -8.02
N CYS A 161 5.69 -0.78 -8.78
CA CYS A 161 6.82 -1.48 -9.39
C CYS A 161 7.60 -0.58 -10.36
N MET A 162 6.91 0.22 -11.19
CA MET A 162 7.57 1.17 -12.10
C MET A 162 8.13 2.39 -11.36
N ALA A 163 7.54 2.78 -10.22
CA ALA A 163 8.15 3.76 -9.34
C ALA A 163 9.49 3.25 -8.77
N ASN A 164 9.54 1.97 -8.39
CA ASN A 164 10.73 1.30 -7.90
C ASN A 164 11.81 1.15 -9.00
N GLU A 165 11.40 0.81 -10.24
CA GLU A 165 12.33 0.81 -11.39
C GLU A 165 12.92 2.21 -11.65
N ALA A 166 12.12 3.27 -11.52
CA ALA A 166 12.60 4.64 -11.65
C ALA A 166 13.56 5.01 -10.51
N ALA A 167 13.25 4.64 -9.27
CA ALA A 167 14.11 4.86 -8.11
C ALA A 167 15.47 4.18 -8.26
N LEU A 168 15.49 2.93 -8.70
CA LEU A 168 16.74 2.21 -8.96
C LEU A 168 17.58 2.91 -10.01
N LYS A 169 16.98 3.37 -11.11
CA LYS A 169 17.70 4.09 -12.18
C LYS A 169 18.35 5.37 -11.67
N VAL A 170 17.63 6.18 -10.87
CA VAL A 170 18.20 7.43 -10.36
C VAL A 170 19.31 7.17 -9.34
N CYS A 171 19.18 6.15 -8.50
CA CYS A 171 20.23 5.71 -7.57
C CYS A 171 21.49 5.23 -8.32
N GLN A 172 21.33 4.37 -9.32
CA GLN A 172 22.45 3.89 -10.16
C GLN A 172 23.13 5.03 -10.92
N GLN A 173 22.37 5.96 -11.51
CA GLN A 173 22.96 7.10 -12.20
C GLN A 173 23.75 8.00 -11.22
N LYS A 174 23.22 8.23 -10.03
CA LYS A 174 23.90 9.03 -8.98
C LYS A 174 25.22 8.43 -8.53
N THR A 175 25.31 7.11 -8.47
CA THR A 175 26.46 6.35 -7.98
C THR A 175 27.37 5.81 -9.09
N ASN A 176 27.29 6.40 -10.30
CA ASN A 176 28.10 6.00 -11.45
C ASN A 176 27.98 4.50 -11.78
N ALA A 177 26.77 3.99 -11.81
CA ALA A 177 26.40 2.61 -12.11
C ALA A 177 26.94 1.58 -11.12
N ALA A 178 27.01 1.92 -9.83
CA ALA A 178 27.33 0.95 -8.78
C ALA A 178 26.33 -0.25 -8.87
N PRO A 179 26.83 -1.51 -8.92
CA PRO A 179 26.01 -2.64 -9.35
C PRO A 179 25.22 -3.31 -8.23
N ARG A 180 25.52 -3.04 -6.96
CA ARG A 180 24.98 -3.74 -5.80
C ARG A 180 23.90 -2.94 -5.12
N ILE A 181 22.96 -3.64 -4.51
CA ILE A 181 21.83 -3.09 -3.76
C ILE A 181 21.89 -3.67 -2.35
N ILE A 182 21.71 -2.83 -1.33
CA ILE A 182 21.45 -3.31 0.02
C ILE A 182 19.93 -3.28 0.24
N ALA A 183 19.38 -4.38 0.68
CA ALA A 183 17.95 -4.52 1.03
C ALA A 183 17.80 -5.30 2.34
N PHE A 184 16.60 -5.33 2.90
CA PHE A 184 16.33 -6.15 4.09
C PHE A 184 15.78 -7.52 3.69
N ALA A 185 16.05 -8.53 4.52
CA ALA A 185 15.40 -9.82 4.42
C ALA A 185 13.87 -9.64 4.44
N ASP A 186 13.17 -10.52 3.73
CA ASP A 186 11.71 -10.48 3.57
C ASP A 186 11.13 -9.23 2.88
N CYS A 187 11.95 -8.41 2.21
CA CYS A 187 11.47 -7.22 1.49
C CYS A 187 10.64 -7.58 0.25
N PHE A 188 9.73 -6.68 -0.12
CA PHE A 188 8.94 -6.77 -1.34
C PHE A 188 9.08 -5.50 -2.19
N MET A 189 9.62 -5.65 -3.41
CA MET A 189 9.90 -4.50 -4.29
C MET A 189 9.01 -4.43 -5.53
N GLY A 190 8.20 -5.46 -5.79
CA GLY A 190 7.35 -5.53 -6.99
C GLY A 190 7.56 -6.79 -7.81
N ARG A 191 6.97 -6.82 -9.02
CA ARG A 191 6.88 -8.02 -9.87
C ARG A 191 7.45 -7.83 -11.29
N SER A 192 8.18 -6.76 -11.59
CA SER A 192 9.01 -6.71 -12.80
C SER A 192 10.16 -7.71 -12.66
N THR A 193 10.86 -7.99 -13.76
CA THR A 193 12.02 -8.89 -13.74
C THR A 193 13.09 -8.40 -12.76
N THR A 194 13.37 -7.09 -12.70
CA THR A 194 14.34 -6.50 -11.77
C THR A 194 13.83 -6.54 -10.33
N MET A 195 12.63 -6.03 -10.09
CA MET A 195 12.08 -5.92 -8.72
C MET A 195 11.80 -7.29 -8.09
N SER A 196 11.44 -8.31 -8.89
CA SER A 196 11.31 -9.69 -8.39
C SER A 196 12.64 -10.29 -7.93
N GLN A 197 13.77 -9.85 -8.51
CA GLN A 197 15.10 -10.31 -8.09
C GLN A 197 15.58 -9.61 -6.81
N ILE A 198 15.18 -8.34 -6.61
CA ILE A 198 15.51 -7.58 -5.39
C ILE A 198 14.63 -8.05 -4.22
N GLY A 199 13.35 -8.34 -4.46
CA GLY A 199 12.45 -8.87 -3.42
C GLY A 199 12.95 -10.21 -2.87
N ASP A 200 12.94 -10.37 -1.54
CA ASP A 200 13.46 -11.56 -0.87
C ASP A 200 12.41 -12.67 -0.71
N THR A 201 11.88 -13.14 -1.84
CA THR A 201 10.94 -14.26 -1.88
C THR A 201 11.21 -15.15 -3.09
N ALA A 202 11.73 -16.34 -2.86
CA ALA A 202 12.08 -17.29 -3.90
C ALA A 202 10.91 -17.62 -4.86
N ALA A 203 9.67 -17.68 -4.33
CA ALA A 203 8.48 -17.94 -5.14
C ALA A 203 8.19 -16.85 -6.18
N TYR A 204 8.69 -15.62 -5.99
CA TYR A 204 8.44 -14.49 -6.90
C TYR A 204 9.46 -14.43 -8.04
N ARG A 205 10.61 -15.07 -7.89
CA ARG A 205 11.71 -15.10 -8.86
C ARG A 205 11.97 -16.46 -9.48
N GLN A 206 11.06 -17.43 -9.26
CA GLN A 206 11.19 -18.76 -9.87
C GLN A 206 11.24 -18.67 -11.40
N GLY A 207 12.23 -19.32 -12.01
CA GLY A 207 12.43 -19.31 -13.46
C GLY A 207 12.98 -18.00 -14.05
N ILE A 208 13.34 -17.02 -13.21
CA ILE A 208 13.96 -15.76 -13.63
C ILE A 208 15.48 -15.86 -13.42
N ALA A 209 16.26 -15.44 -14.43
CA ALA A 209 17.72 -15.38 -14.30
C ALA A 209 18.13 -14.38 -13.21
N GLN A 210 18.97 -14.81 -12.28
CA GLN A 210 19.44 -14.00 -11.16
C GLN A 210 20.69 -13.22 -11.58
N ASN A 211 20.55 -11.97 -11.99
CA ASN A 211 21.64 -11.10 -12.44
C ASN A 211 21.70 -9.76 -11.70
N ILE A 212 20.87 -9.56 -10.69
CA ILE A 212 20.90 -8.40 -9.80
C ILE A 212 21.64 -8.78 -8.52
N LEU A 213 22.63 -7.97 -8.16
CA LEU A 213 23.43 -8.21 -6.96
C LEU A 213 22.75 -7.55 -5.75
N VAL A 214 22.20 -8.35 -4.86
CA VAL A 214 21.50 -7.88 -3.66
C VAL A 214 22.20 -8.44 -2.41
N ASP A 215 22.53 -7.56 -1.49
CA ASP A 215 23.07 -7.89 -0.18
C ASP A 215 21.96 -7.67 0.87
N TYR A 216 21.47 -8.76 1.49
CA TYR A 216 20.40 -8.67 2.45
C TYR A 216 20.90 -8.47 3.86
N LEU A 217 20.30 -7.51 4.56
CA LEU A 217 20.44 -7.27 5.99
C LEU A 217 19.29 -7.92 6.75
N PRO A 218 19.50 -8.47 7.95
CA PRO A 218 18.40 -8.86 8.81
C PRO A 218 17.59 -7.62 9.21
N PHE A 219 16.25 -7.75 9.24
CA PHE A 219 15.40 -6.71 9.78
C PHE A 219 15.41 -6.75 11.32
N TYR A 220 14.89 -5.70 11.96
CA TYR A 220 14.84 -5.58 13.40
C TYR A 220 14.06 -6.71 14.07
N ASP A 221 14.65 -7.35 15.07
CA ASP A 221 14.02 -8.34 15.92
C ASP A 221 13.74 -7.72 17.31
N PRO A 222 12.46 -7.47 17.67
CA PRO A 222 12.13 -6.86 18.95
C PRO A 222 12.53 -7.71 20.17
N GLU A 223 12.63 -9.04 20.02
CA GLU A 223 13.07 -9.94 21.10
C GLU A 223 14.58 -9.78 21.40
N MET A 224 15.33 -9.14 20.50
CA MET A 224 16.76 -8.83 20.69
C MET A 224 17.01 -7.38 21.11
N GLY A 225 16.08 -6.47 20.82
CA GLY A 225 16.24 -5.06 21.15
C GLY A 225 17.55 -4.46 20.57
N GLN A 226 18.36 -3.82 21.43
CA GLN A 226 19.62 -3.17 21.01
C GLN A 226 20.57 -4.13 20.28
N ARG A 227 20.62 -5.39 20.69
CA ARG A 227 21.48 -6.37 20.03
C ARG A 227 21.11 -6.60 18.57
N SER A 228 19.82 -6.49 18.20
CA SER A 228 19.40 -6.55 16.80
C SER A 228 19.99 -5.38 16.00
N ILE A 229 19.97 -4.17 16.57
CA ILE A 229 20.57 -2.98 15.95
C ILE A 229 22.06 -3.19 15.73
N ASP A 230 22.77 -3.58 16.77
CA ASP A 230 24.23 -3.77 16.71
C ASP A 230 24.64 -4.83 15.68
N MET A 231 23.91 -5.94 15.62
CA MET A 231 24.19 -7.02 14.66
C MET A 231 23.92 -6.59 13.22
N THR A 232 22.81 -5.88 12.96
CA THR A 232 22.48 -5.44 11.61
C THR A 232 23.46 -4.34 11.15
N LEU A 233 23.82 -3.42 12.04
CA LEU A 233 24.83 -2.40 11.76
C LEU A 233 26.20 -3.03 11.45
N TRP A 234 26.65 -3.96 12.28
CA TRP A 234 27.90 -4.68 12.02
C TRP A 234 27.88 -5.38 10.65
N HIS A 235 26.76 -6.03 10.30
CA HIS A 235 26.62 -6.70 9.01
C HIS A 235 26.69 -5.70 7.84
N LEU A 236 26.02 -4.55 7.95
CA LEU A 236 26.11 -3.46 6.98
C LEU A 236 27.56 -2.97 6.81
N GLU A 237 28.27 -2.73 7.90
CA GLU A 237 29.67 -2.28 7.88
C GLU A 237 30.60 -3.31 7.19
N GLN A 238 30.36 -4.62 7.42
CA GLN A 238 31.10 -5.67 6.72
C GLN A 238 30.86 -5.65 5.21
N LEU A 239 29.62 -5.43 4.76
CA LEU A 239 29.28 -5.31 3.34
C LEU A 239 29.91 -4.07 2.70
N ILE A 240 29.86 -2.92 3.37
CA ILE A 240 30.47 -1.68 2.92
C ILE A 240 31.98 -1.84 2.80
N HIS A 241 32.62 -2.45 3.80
CA HIS A 241 34.06 -2.69 3.77
C HIS A 241 34.48 -3.68 2.67
N ARG A 242 33.68 -4.71 2.44
CA ARG A 242 33.95 -5.75 1.44
C ARG A 242 33.79 -5.25 0.00
N TYR A 243 32.84 -4.34 -0.23
CA TYR A 243 32.47 -3.84 -1.55
C TYR A 243 32.48 -2.29 -1.60
N PRO A 244 33.62 -1.65 -1.35
CA PRO A 244 33.69 -0.18 -1.25
C PRO A 244 33.26 0.47 -2.56
N GLY A 245 32.31 1.43 -2.48
CA GLY A 245 31.79 2.17 -3.63
C GLY A 245 30.95 1.37 -4.61
N GLN A 246 30.56 0.14 -4.28
CA GLN A 246 29.78 -0.72 -5.19
C GLN A 246 28.28 -0.75 -4.91
N HIS A 247 27.79 -0.16 -3.82
CA HIS A 247 26.37 -0.12 -3.51
C HIS A 247 25.71 1.14 -4.06
N CYS A 248 24.68 0.97 -4.89
CA CYS A 248 23.93 2.08 -5.46
C CYS A 248 22.85 2.64 -4.52
N CYS A 249 22.36 1.84 -3.59
CA CYS A 249 21.39 2.28 -2.59
C CYS A 249 21.25 1.27 -1.44
N LEU A 250 20.71 1.77 -0.31
CA LEU A 250 20.08 0.99 0.74
C LEU A 250 18.59 1.23 0.64
N ILE A 251 17.81 0.16 0.43
CA ILE A 251 16.36 0.19 0.32
C ILE A 251 15.74 -0.23 1.65
N ALA A 252 14.77 0.55 2.14
CA ALA A 252 14.00 0.23 3.33
C ALA A 252 12.50 0.34 3.07
N GLU A 253 11.72 -0.65 3.50
CA GLU A 253 10.33 -0.49 3.87
C GLU A 253 10.31 -0.17 5.37
N LEU A 254 9.91 1.03 5.80
CA LEU A 254 9.90 1.41 7.22
C LEU A 254 8.87 0.60 8.04
N VAL A 255 7.88 0.04 7.38
CA VAL A 255 7.04 -1.08 7.83
C VAL A 255 7.01 -2.09 6.70
N GLN A 256 7.59 -3.27 6.89
CA GLN A 256 7.62 -4.30 5.84
C GLN A 256 6.20 -4.77 5.51
N GLY A 257 5.81 -4.66 4.25
CA GLY A 257 4.47 -5.05 3.80
C GLY A 257 4.30 -6.57 3.73
N GLU A 258 4.84 -7.17 2.69
CA GLU A 258 4.73 -8.63 2.47
C GLU A 258 5.54 -9.44 3.49
N GLY A 259 6.61 -8.87 4.04
CA GLY A 259 7.45 -9.48 5.06
C GLY A 259 6.76 -9.72 6.41
N GLY A 260 5.58 -9.13 6.66
CA GLY A 260 4.81 -9.45 7.84
C GLY A 260 4.41 -8.27 8.72
N PHE A 261 4.34 -7.06 8.19
CA PHE A 261 4.09 -5.82 8.94
C PHE A 261 5.06 -5.62 10.10
N ASN A 262 6.32 -6.01 9.85
CA ASN A 262 7.40 -5.83 10.80
C ASN A 262 7.76 -4.34 10.88
N THR A 263 7.96 -3.86 12.09
CA THR A 263 8.34 -2.48 12.41
C THR A 263 9.68 -2.45 13.14
N ALA A 264 10.37 -1.31 13.04
CA ALA A 264 11.58 -1.08 13.81
C ALA A 264 11.52 0.31 14.49
N PRO A 265 12.24 0.51 15.59
CA PRO A 265 12.35 1.81 16.22
C PRO A 265 13.24 2.74 15.37
N ARG A 266 13.10 4.06 15.60
CA ARG A 266 13.89 5.09 14.90
C ARG A 266 15.39 4.81 14.94
N GLU A 267 15.88 4.41 16.09
CA GLU A 267 17.31 4.18 16.36
C GLU A 267 17.91 3.11 15.45
N PHE A 268 17.12 2.10 15.08
CA PHE A 268 17.53 1.07 14.12
C PHE A 268 17.84 1.68 12.75
N PHE A 269 16.92 2.47 12.23
CA PHE A 269 17.10 3.10 10.92
C PHE A 269 18.21 4.17 10.94
N VAL A 270 18.27 5.00 11.98
CA VAL A 270 19.29 6.04 12.10
C VAL A 270 20.69 5.44 12.07
N ALA A 271 20.96 4.40 12.86
CA ALA A 271 22.27 3.75 12.89
C ALA A 271 22.72 3.26 11.49
N LEU A 272 21.78 2.63 10.76
CA LEU A 272 22.06 2.11 9.42
C LEU A 272 22.18 3.21 8.38
N PHE A 273 21.32 4.23 8.41
CA PHE A 273 21.32 5.33 7.45
C PHE A 273 22.56 6.22 7.61
N GLU A 274 23.02 6.45 8.84
CA GLU A 274 24.27 7.17 9.09
C GLU A 274 25.47 6.42 8.55
N ALA A 275 25.55 5.11 8.78
CA ALA A 275 26.63 4.28 8.23
C ALA A 275 26.61 4.26 6.69
N ALA A 276 25.45 4.11 6.08
CA ALA A 276 25.28 4.13 4.63
C ALA A 276 25.66 5.50 4.04
N ARG A 277 25.18 6.61 4.62
CA ARG A 277 25.52 7.97 4.16
C ARG A 277 27.00 8.27 4.28
N LYS A 278 27.65 7.84 5.36
CA LYS A 278 29.10 7.97 5.52
C LYS A 278 29.88 7.26 4.41
N ALA A 279 29.33 6.17 3.90
CA ALA A 279 29.87 5.41 2.77
C ALA A 279 29.44 5.94 1.38
N GLY A 280 28.66 7.02 1.32
CA GLY A 280 28.13 7.58 0.08
C GLY A 280 27.01 6.74 -0.56
N ILE A 281 26.34 5.91 0.21
CA ILE A 281 25.25 5.04 -0.25
C ILE A 281 23.92 5.78 -0.10
N PRO A 282 23.17 6.01 -1.19
CA PRO A 282 21.84 6.60 -1.17
C PRO A 282 20.84 5.82 -0.33
N ILE A 283 19.92 6.54 0.32
CA ILE A 283 18.80 5.95 1.07
C ILE A 283 17.50 6.07 0.26
N TRP A 284 16.93 4.91 -0.06
CA TRP A 284 15.64 4.82 -0.74
C TRP A 284 14.62 4.17 0.19
N ASP A 285 13.54 4.93 0.50
CA ASP A 285 12.40 4.48 1.28
C ASP A 285 11.28 4.02 0.33
N ASP A 286 10.87 2.76 0.45
CA ASP A 286 9.70 2.23 -0.29
C ASP A 286 8.43 2.39 0.56
N GLU A 287 7.68 3.42 0.26
CA GLU A 287 6.38 3.70 0.87
C GLU A 287 5.17 3.29 0.01
N VAL A 288 5.35 2.43 -0.99
CA VAL A 288 4.22 1.99 -1.83
C VAL A 288 3.08 1.40 -1.00
N GLN A 289 3.36 0.79 0.15
CA GLN A 289 2.31 0.26 1.03
C GLN A 289 2.02 1.12 2.27
N THR A 290 2.99 1.87 2.77
CA THR A 290 2.88 2.67 4.00
C THR A 290 2.31 4.07 3.79
N PHE A 291 2.53 4.67 2.61
CA PHE A 291 2.07 6.03 2.31
C PHE A 291 0.60 6.22 2.64
N GLY A 292 0.29 7.26 3.42
CA GLY A 292 -1.06 7.62 3.84
C GLY A 292 -1.71 6.71 4.89
N ARG A 293 -1.06 5.61 5.33
CA ARG A 293 -1.64 4.61 6.23
C ARG A 293 -1.14 4.67 7.66
N THR A 294 -0.09 5.43 7.93
CA THR A 294 0.46 5.62 9.28
C THR A 294 -0.13 6.88 9.92
N GLU A 295 0.37 7.28 11.09
CA GLU A 295 -0.05 8.52 11.76
C GLU A 295 0.53 9.80 11.12
N SER A 296 1.12 9.66 9.93
CA SER A 296 1.61 10.75 9.07
C SER A 296 1.36 10.39 7.61
N MET A 297 1.46 11.37 6.70
CA MET A 297 1.26 11.13 5.27
C MET A 297 2.39 10.26 4.71
N PHE A 298 3.64 10.62 4.98
CA PHE A 298 4.80 9.76 4.72
C PHE A 298 5.19 9.01 6.01
N CYS A 299 5.55 7.75 5.90
CA CYS A 299 5.97 6.94 7.05
C CYS A 299 7.27 7.46 7.67
N PHE A 300 8.19 7.99 6.86
CA PHE A 300 9.44 8.58 7.35
C PHE A 300 9.20 9.77 8.29
N GLU A 301 8.09 10.51 8.15
CA GLU A 301 7.74 11.64 9.05
C GLU A 301 7.50 11.15 10.48
N ARG A 302 6.79 10.03 10.63
CA ARG A 302 6.51 9.41 11.94
C ARG A 302 7.78 9.10 12.72
N LEU A 303 8.84 8.70 12.02
CA LEU A 303 10.13 8.32 12.60
C LEU A 303 11.16 9.46 12.57
N ASN A 304 10.79 10.66 12.10
CA ASN A 304 11.69 11.79 11.90
C ASN A 304 12.95 11.39 11.10
N LEU A 305 12.77 10.70 9.98
CA LEU A 305 13.83 10.19 9.12
C LEU A 305 14.00 10.98 7.82
N GLY A 306 13.16 12.00 7.56
CA GLY A 306 13.15 12.71 6.27
C GLY A 306 14.46 13.35 5.85
N GLU A 307 15.33 13.73 6.80
CA GLU A 307 16.66 14.23 6.49
C GLU A 307 17.58 13.19 5.85
N TYR A 308 17.32 11.90 6.08
CA TYR A 308 18.12 10.80 5.55
C TYR A 308 17.67 10.36 4.16
N ILE A 309 16.39 10.60 3.79
CA ILE A 309 15.78 10.06 2.58
C ILE A 309 16.25 10.83 1.34
N ASP A 310 16.82 10.12 0.40
CA ASP A 310 17.24 10.65 -0.91
C ASP A 310 16.19 10.38 -2.00
N VAL A 311 15.55 9.21 -1.93
CA VAL A 311 14.50 8.77 -2.86
C VAL A 311 13.37 8.13 -2.06
N VAL A 312 12.12 8.42 -2.43
CA VAL A 312 10.94 7.71 -1.90
C VAL A 312 10.04 7.27 -3.04
N THR A 313 9.45 6.08 -2.91
CA THR A 313 8.46 5.56 -3.86
C THR A 313 7.12 5.38 -3.18
N ILE A 314 6.05 5.82 -3.84
CA ILE A 314 4.68 5.74 -3.35
C ILE A 314 3.74 5.13 -4.37
N GLY A 315 2.61 4.60 -3.90
CA GLY A 315 1.60 4.01 -4.78
C GLY A 315 0.34 3.59 -4.04
N LYS A 316 -0.34 2.58 -4.58
CA LYS A 316 -1.59 2.02 -4.05
C LYS A 316 -2.69 3.07 -3.86
N ILE A 317 -2.80 3.68 -2.68
CA ILE A 317 -3.89 4.62 -2.35
C ILE A 317 -3.94 5.85 -3.23
N THR A 318 -2.83 6.24 -3.83
CA THR A 318 -2.72 7.44 -4.66
C THR A 318 -3.31 7.29 -6.06
N GLN A 319 -3.74 6.09 -6.45
CA GLN A 319 -4.30 5.72 -7.76
C GLN A 319 -3.32 5.88 -8.94
N ALA A 320 -2.43 6.85 -8.89
CA ALA A 320 -1.21 6.95 -9.69
C ALA A 320 -0.01 6.79 -8.76
N CYS A 321 1.08 6.21 -9.23
CA CYS A 321 2.28 5.98 -8.42
C CYS A 321 3.36 7.00 -8.77
N ALA A 322 4.33 7.19 -7.87
CA ALA A 322 5.39 8.16 -8.08
C ALA A 322 6.71 7.74 -7.40
N CYS A 323 7.81 8.21 -8.00
CA CYS A 323 9.13 8.26 -7.43
C CYS A 323 9.48 9.72 -7.15
N LEU A 324 9.71 10.07 -5.88
CA LEU A 324 10.17 11.38 -5.48
C LEU A 324 11.66 11.31 -5.10
N TYR A 325 12.39 12.37 -5.40
CA TYR A 325 13.85 12.42 -5.15
C TYR A 325 14.32 13.83 -4.85
N THR A 326 15.49 13.90 -4.20
CA THR A 326 16.13 15.19 -3.89
C THR A 326 16.70 15.84 -5.15
N ALA A 327 17.04 17.12 -5.08
CA ALA A 327 17.63 17.85 -6.22
C ALA A 327 18.90 17.19 -6.77
N ASP A 328 19.71 16.59 -5.88
CA ASP A 328 20.96 15.91 -6.24
C ASP A 328 20.76 14.62 -7.03
N PHE A 329 19.55 14.04 -6.99
CA PHE A 329 19.13 12.83 -7.69
C PHE A 329 18.33 13.14 -8.96
N ASN A 330 18.23 14.42 -9.36
CA ASN A 330 17.55 14.79 -10.59
C ASN A 330 18.26 14.13 -11.78
N PRO A 331 17.58 13.22 -12.52
CA PRO A 331 18.24 12.42 -13.54
C PRO A 331 18.61 13.25 -14.77
N LYS A 332 19.62 12.80 -15.52
CA LYS A 332 19.91 13.33 -16.83
C LYS A 332 18.73 13.09 -17.78
N ALA A 333 18.52 13.99 -18.72
CA ALA A 333 17.46 13.88 -19.71
C ALA A 333 17.49 12.53 -20.42
N GLY A 334 16.32 11.92 -20.57
CA GLY A 334 16.15 10.62 -21.23
C GLY A 334 16.26 9.39 -20.30
N LEU A 335 16.72 9.53 -19.05
CA LEU A 335 16.81 8.38 -18.14
C LEU A 335 15.43 7.88 -17.72
N LEU A 336 14.56 8.79 -17.32
CA LEU A 336 13.17 8.49 -16.95
C LEU A 336 12.23 8.94 -18.07
N SER A 337 11.41 8.02 -18.53
CA SER A 337 10.38 8.25 -19.55
C SER A 337 9.29 7.21 -19.45
N GLY A 338 8.08 7.58 -19.87
CA GLY A 338 6.95 6.67 -19.97
C GLY A 338 5.91 7.21 -20.96
N THR A 339 5.40 6.34 -21.83
CA THR A 339 4.30 6.68 -22.73
C THR A 339 2.98 6.78 -21.97
N PHE A 340 2.84 5.95 -20.93
CA PHE A 340 1.66 5.84 -20.08
C PHE A 340 2.05 5.93 -18.61
N ALA A 341 1.67 7.01 -17.94
CA ALA A 341 1.87 7.19 -16.51
C ALA A 341 0.60 6.90 -15.70
N ALA A 342 -0.53 7.53 -16.07
CA ALA A 342 -1.86 7.28 -15.50
C ALA A 342 -2.95 7.92 -16.37
N SER A 343 -4.22 7.62 -16.09
CA SER A 343 -5.37 8.31 -16.67
C SER A 343 -5.70 9.61 -15.91
N THR A 344 -6.37 10.55 -16.56
CA THR A 344 -6.86 11.76 -15.88
C THR A 344 -7.80 11.43 -14.73
N SER A 345 -8.63 10.39 -14.84
CA SER A 345 -9.48 9.90 -13.74
C SER A 345 -8.66 9.41 -12.54
N ALA A 346 -7.49 8.80 -12.76
CA ALA A 346 -6.59 8.41 -11.68
C ALA A 346 -5.99 9.62 -10.96
N PHE A 347 -5.61 10.67 -11.68
CA PHE A 347 -5.10 11.90 -11.08
C PHE A 347 -6.16 12.64 -10.29
N THR A 348 -7.35 12.83 -10.82
CA THR A 348 -8.44 13.53 -10.12
C THR A 348 -8.86 12.76 -8.85
N SER A 349 -8.96 11.42 -8.93
CA SER A 349 -9.25 10.58 -7.77
C SER A 349 -8.11 10.61 -6.75
N GLY A 350 -6.86 10.51 -7.23
CA GLY A 350 -5.67 10.61 -6.37
C GLY A 350 -5.57 11.96 -5.65
N LEU A 351 -5.81 13.07 -6.35
CA LEU A 351 -5.86 14.41 -5.74
C LEU A 351 -6.98 14.54 -4.69
N SER A 352 -8.16 13.97 -4.96
CA SER A 352 -9.25 13.93 -3.97
C SER A 352 -8.82 13.19 -2.70
N ILE A 353 -8.18 12.01 -2.85
CA ILE A 353 -7.65 11.24 -1.72
C ILE A 353 -6.62 12.07 -0.94
N LEU A 354 -5.63 12.65 -1.62
CA LEU A 354 -4.54 13.39 -1.01
C LEU A 354 -5.02 14.63 -0.25
N ARG A 355 -5.93 15.41 -0.85
CA ARG A 355 -6.53 16.59 -0.21
C ARG A 355 -7.34 16.23 1.04
N ARG A 356 -8.12 15.16 0.97
CA ARG A 356 -8.88 14.64 2.12
C ARG A 356 -7.97 14.15 3.24
N LEU A 357 -6.89 13.44 2.92
CA LEU A 357 -5.91 13.00 3.91
C LEU A 357 -5.22 14.19 4.59
N GLN A 358 -4.88 15.22 3.84
CA GLN A 358 -4.23 16.42 4.37
C GLN A 358 -5.11 17.18 5.36
N SER A 359 -6.42 17.32 5.08
CA SER A 359 -7.34 18.20 5.83
C SER A 359 -8.29 17.44 6.77
N GLY A 360 -8.43 16.13 6.65
CA GLY A 360 -9.52 15.37 7.27
C GLY A 360 -9.25 14.81 8.67
N GLY A 361 -8.18 15.23 9.36
CA GLY A 361 -7.89 14.79 10.73
C GLY A 361 -7.47 13.31 10.83
N TYR A 362 -6.80 12.80 9.81
CA TYR A 362 -6.36 11.41 9.76
C TYR A 362 -5.10 11.15 10.57
N TYR A 363 -4.23 12.14 10.72
CA TYR A 363 -2.87 12.01 11.21
C TYR A 363 -2.68 12.49 12.64
N GLY A 364 -1.52 12.19 13.22
CA GLY A 364 -1.16 12.45 14.60
C GLY A 364 -1.66 11.39 15.58
N PRO A 365 -1.25 11.49 16.86
CA PRO A 365 -1.51 10.48 17.90
C PRO A 365 -3.00 10.34 18.24
N THR A 366 -3.81 11.34 17.97
CA THR A 366 -5.28 11.34 18.14
C THR A 366 -6.03 11.32 16.82
N GLY A 367 -5.30 11.16 15.70
CA GLY A 367 -5.88 11.12 14.37
C GLY A 367 -6.78 9.90 14.15
N ARG A 368 -7.53 9.92 13.06
CA ARG A 368 -8.46 8.83 12.74
C ARG A 368 -7.75 7.48 12.62
N ILE A 369 -6.55 7.44 11.99
CA ILE A 369 -5.78 6.21 11.80
C ILE A 369 -5.32 5.64 13.13
N ALA A 370 -4.81 6.48 14.04
CA ALA A 370 -4.40 6.07 15.37
C ALA A 370 -5.58 5.50 16.17
N ARG A 371 -6.74 6.17 16.15
CA ARG A 371 -7.96 5.66 16.83
C ARG A 371 -8.45 4.34 16.27
N LEU A 372 -8.42 4.17 14.95
CA LEU A 372 -8.82 2.91 14.31
C LEU A 372 -7.85 1.77 14.69
N HIS A 373 -6.55 2.06 14.71
CA HIS A 373 -5.54 1.08 15.15
C HIS A 373 -5.72 0.68 16.61
N ALA A 374 -6.00 1.65 17.49
CA ALA A 374 -6.28 1.40 18.90
C ALA A 374 -7.49 0.48 19.09
N ALA A 375 -8.59 0.74 18.37
CA ALA A 375 -9.77 -0.12 18.40
C ALA A 375 -9.48 -1.54 17.88
N TYR A 376 -8.71 -1.66 16.78
CA TYR A 376 -8.25 -2.98 16.34
C TYR A 376 -7.46 -3.70 17.43
N ARG A 377 -6.50 -3.02 18.07
CA ARG A 377 -5.69 -3.60 19.15
C ARG A 377 -6.57 -4.09 20.30
N GLU A 378 -7.52 -3.28 20.74
CA GLU A 378 -8.46 -3.64 21.81
C GLU A 378 -9.21 -4.94 21.48
N HIS A 379 -9.83 -5.02 20.29
CA HIS A 379 -10.54 -6.22 19.86
C HIS A 379 -9.62 -7.42 19.67
N ALA A 380 -8.45 -7.24 19.07
CA ALA A 380 -7.51 -8.33 18.81
C ALA A 380 -6.89 -8.87 20.12
N ASP A 381 -6.51 -8.01 21.05
CA ASP A 381 -5.94 -8.43 22.34
C ASP A 381 -7.02 -9.15 23.19
N ALA A 382 -8.28 -8.68 23.19
CA ALA A 382 -9.39 -9.36 23.84
C ALA A 382 -9.68 -10.72 23.19
N PHE A 383 -9.63 -10.81 21.87
CA PHE A 383 -9.83 -12.05 21.12
C PHE A 383 -8.73 -13.09 21.41
N VAL A 384 -7.48 -12.66 21.47
CA VAL A 384 -6.33 -13.52 21.84
C VAL A 384 -6.47 -14.01 23.29
N ALA A 385 -6.84 -13.13 24.22
CA ALA A 385 -7.05 -13.49 25.63
C ALA A 385 -8.21 -14.49 25.81
N LYS A 386 -9.28 -14.35 25.05
CA LYS A 386 -10.44 -15.26 25.06
C LYS A 386 -10.12 -16.63 24.47
N HIS A 387 -9.19 -16.70 23.48
CA HIS A 387 -8.90 -17.92 22.72
C HIS A 387 -7.40 -18.25 22.65
N PRO A 388 -6.71 -18.40 23.80
CA PRO A 388 -5.26 -18.62 23.83
C PRO A 388 -4.81 -19.88 23.04
N GLN A 389 -5.68 -20.88 22.89
CA GLN A 389 -5.41 -22.11 22.14
C GLN A 389 -5.15 -21.87 20.65
N TRP A 390 -5.66 -20.77 20.08
CA TRP A 390 -5.42 -20.40 18.69
C TRP A 390 -4.14 -19.57 18.50
N PHE A 391 -3.57 -19.08 19.59
CA PHE A 391 -2.42 -18.15 19.58
C PHE A 391 -1.22 -18.66 20.39
N PRO A 392 -0.68 -19.85 20.05
CA PRO A 392 0.56 -20.30 20.67
C PRO A 392 1.72 -19.35 20.33
N PRO A 393 2.81 -19.38 21.12
CA PRO A 393 4.03 -18.64 20.78
C PRO A 393 4.51 -18.96 19.37
N VAL A 394 5.09 -17.98 18.71
CA VAL A 394 5.52 -18.03 17.31
C VAL A 394 7.03 -18.13 17.24
N VAL A 395 7.57 -19.04 16.45
CA VAL A 395 9.01 -19.09 16.18
C VAL A 395 9.30 -18.25 14.93
N ASN A 396 10.12 -17.23 15.06
CA ASN A 396 10.52 -16.38 13.94
C ASN A 396 11.58 -17.06 13.05
N SER A 397 11.94 -16.41 11.93
CA SER A 397 12.91 -16.92 10.96
C SER A 397 14.31 -17.16 11.54
N LEU A 398 14.63 -16.54 12.69
CA LEU A 398 15.88 -16.71 13.40
C LEU A 398 15.83 -17.83 14.47
N GLY A 399 14.75 -18.62 14.49
CA GLY A 399 14.54 -19.71 15.46
C GLY A 399 14.18 -19.24 16.86
N ARG A 400 13.75 -17.98 17.04
CA ARG A 400 13.40 -17.40 18.34
C ARG A 400 11.92 -17.43 18.58
N THR A 401 11.55 -17.68 19.81
CA THR A 401 10.16 -17.69 20.23
C THR A 401 9.72 -16.27 20.58
N SER A 402 8.72 -15.76 19.86
CA SER A 402 8.00 -14.53 20.17
C SER A 402 6.59 -14.81 20.65
N ARG A 403 6.12 -14.03 21.62
CA ARG A 403 4.73 -14.02 22.08
C ARG A 403 3.91 -12.89 21.46
N THR A 404 4.50 -12.07 20.61
CA THR A 404 3.84 -10.96 19.95
C THR A 404 3.00 -11.48 18.78
N VAL A 405 1.74 -11.82 19.07
CA VAL A 405 0.79 -12.34 18.07
C VAL A 405 -0.08 -11.25 17.44
N VAL A 406 -0.23 -10.09 18.09
CA VAL A 406 -0.91 -8.90 17.56
C VAL A 406 0.12 -7.83 17.29
N ALA A 407 0.23 -7.36 16.04
CA ALA A 407 1.23 -6.38 15.64
C ALA A 407 0.77 -5.56 14.43
N GLY A 408 1.69 -4.80 13.84
CA GLY A 408 1.44 -3.86 12.75
C GLY A 408 1.45 -2.42 13.24
N HIS A 409 1.12 -1.49 12.34
CA HIS A 409 1.16 -0.06 12.61
C HIS A 409 0.15 0.70 11.75
N GLY A 410 -0.56 1.66 12.36
CA GLY A 410 -1.56 2.45 11.64
C GLY A 410 -2.62 1.56 11.00
N GLY A 411 -2.86 1.74 9.70
CA GLY A 411 -3.78 0.92 8.91
C GLY A 411 -3.20 -0.43 8.43
N MET A 412 -2.01 -0.80 8.89
CA MET A 412 -1.37 -2.10 8.60
C MET A 412 -1.47 -2.97 9.86
N MET A 413 -2.43 -3.89 9.90
CA MET A 413 -2.82 -4.63 11.11
C MET A 413 -2.56 -6.13 10.91
N ARG A 414 -1.95 -6.78 11.90
CA ARG A 414 -1.52 -8.18 11.84
C ARG A 414 -1.98 -8.98 13.05
N LEU A 415 -2.43 -10.21 12.80
CA LEU A 415 -2.72 -11.23 13.80
C LEU A 415 -2.00 -12.52 13.41
N THR A 416 -1.36 -13.21 14.38
CA THR A 416 -0.58 -14.42 14.10
C THR A 416 -1.19 -15.64 14.79
N PRO A 417 -2.17 -16.30 14.18
CA PRO A 417 -2.75 -17.51 14.75
C PRO A 417 -1.91 -18.75 14.44
N PHE A 418 -2.17 -19.84 15.17
CA PHE A 418 -1.68 -21.18 14.91
C PHE A 418 -0.16 -21.29 14.82
N GLY A 419 0.57 -20.45 15.59
CA GLY A 419 2.04 -20.41 15.53
C GLY A 419 2.60 -19.96 14.17
N GLY A 420 1.79 -19.31 13.32
CA GLY A 420 2.18 -18.90 11.98
C GLY A 420 2.19 -20.03 10.94
N ASN A 421 1.43 -21.11 11.17
CA ASN A 421 1.38 -22.25 10.26
C ASN A 421 0.66 -21.88 8.95
N ARG A 422 1.39 -22.02 7.81
CA ARG A 422 0.92 -21.62 6.47
C ARG A 422 -0.38 -22.28 6.05
N GLU A 423 -0.48 -23.59 6.23
CA GLU A 423 -1.63 -24.37 5.78
C GLU A 423 -2.90 -24.00 6.55
N ARG A 424 -2.79 -23.93 7.89
CA ARG A 424 -3.91 -23.53 8.75
C ARG A 424 -4.38 -22.11 8.48
N ILE A 425 -3.44 -21.17 8.26
CA ILE A 425 -3.79 -19.79 7.88
C ILE A 425 -4.47 -19.77 6.50
N GLY A 426 -4.03 -20.58 5.55
CA GLY A 426 -4.71 -20.72 4.26
C GLY A 426 -6.15 -21.22 4.39
N LYS A 427 -6.39 -22.24 5.23
CA LYS A 427 -7.74 -22.74 5.55
C LYS A 427 -8.59 -21.67 6.23
N LEU A 428 -8.00 -20.94 7.20
CA LEU A 428 -8.68 -19.85 7.88
C LEU A 428 -9.12 -18.74 6.91
N LEU A 429 -8.26 -18.35 5.97
CA LEU A 429 -8.59 -17.33 4.97
C LEU A 429 -9.79 -17.73 4.11
N ASN A 430 -9.89 -19.00 3.72
CA ASN A 430 -11.05 -19.52 2.99
C ASN A 430 -12.31 -19.48 3.86
N ASN A 431 -12.23 -19.94 5.12
CA ASN A 431 -13.35 -19.88 6.05
C ASN A 431 -13.83 -18.45 6.30
N LEU A 432 -12.91 -17.50 6.49
CA LEU A 432 -13.23 -16.07 6.63
C LEU A 432 -13.95 -15.54 5.40
N PHE A 433 -13.45 -15.87 4.19
CA PHE A 433 -14.11 -15.46 2.96
C PHE A 433 -15.53 -16.01 2.84
N GLU A 434 -15.73 -17.27 3.16
CA GLU A 434 -17.07 -17.89 3.18
C GLU A 434 -18.00 -17.23 4.20
N ASP A 435 -17.50 -16.98 5.42
CA ASP A 435 -18.29 -16.43 6.52
C ASP A 435 -18.54 -14.92 6.42
N GLY A 436 -17.83 -14.20 5.54
CA GLY A 436 -18.13 -12.80 5.25
C GLY A 436 -17.03 -11.80 5.57
N VAL A 437 -15.76 -12.23 5.70
CA VAL A 437 -14.59 -11.35 5.88
C VAL A 437 -13.53 -11.67 4.83
N ILE A 438 -13.08 -10.66 4.11
CA ILE A 438 -11.97 -10.76 3.17
C ILE A 438 -10.71 -10.24 3.87
N ALA A 439 -9.75 -11.13 4.10
CA ALA A 439 -8.44 -10.85 4.66
C ALA A 439 -7.37 -11.50 3.78
N PHE A 440 -6.09 -11.31 4.11
CA PHE A 440 -5.00 -11.95 3.37
C PHE A 440 -3.88 -12.40 4.31
N SER A 441 -2.87 -13.08 3.77
CA SER A 441 -1.67 -13.45 4.53
C SER A 441 -0.49 -12.54 4.20
N CYS A 442 0.46 -12.44 5.13
CA CYS A 442 1.81 -11.91 4.93
C CYS A 442 2.81 -12.73 5.74
N GLY A 443 4.10 -12.41 5.62
CA GLY A 443 5.17 -13.18 6.25
C GLY A 443 5.61 -14.39 5.40
N HIS A 444 6.84 -14.85 5.61
CA HIS A 444 7.45 -15.95 4.87
C HIS A 444 7.83 -17.14 5.77
N GLY A 445 7.44 -17.07 7.03
CA GLY A 445 7.68 -18.04 8.09
C GLY A 445 8.23 -17.34 9.34
N PRO A 446 7.35 -16.92 10.23
CA PRO A 446 5.93 -17.25 10.38
C PRO A 446 5.02 -16.53 9.39
N TYR A 447 3.89 -17.18 9.05
CA TYR A 447 2.80 -16.55 8.30
C TYR A 447 1.83 -15.85 9.25
N HIS A 448 1.21 -14.78 8.75
CA HIS A 448 0.31 -13.95 9.53
C HIS A 448 -1.00 -13.71 8.77
N LEU A 449 -2.09 -13.57 9.48
CA LEU A 449 -3.32 -12.97 8.97
C LEU A 449 -3.11 -11.45 8.97
N ARG A 450 -3.30 -10.80 7.82
CA ARG A 450 -3.16 -9.34 7.69
C ARG A 450 -4.44 -8.67 7.26
N PHE A 451 -4.59 -7.44 7.74
CA PHE A 451 -5.67 -6.55 7.39
C PHE A 451 -5.11 -5.19 6.95
N LEU A 452 -5.69 -4.67 5.89
CA LEU A 452 -5.50 -3.32 5.36
C LEU A 452 -6.87 -2.66 5.21
N PRO A 453 -7.56 -2.39 6.34
CA PRO A 453 -8.92 -1.84 6.29
C PRO A 453 -8.95 -0.49 5.57
N PRO A 454 -10.12 -0.06 5.06
CA PRO A 454 -10.27 1.26 4.45
C PRO A 454 -10.30 2.33 5.55
N VAL A 455 -9.11 2.71 6.05
CA VAL A 455 -8.95 3.58 7.23
C VAL A 455 -9.59 4.96 7.05
N GLY A 456 -9.86 5.38 5.81
CA GLY A 456 -10.54 6.62 5.50
C GLY A 456 -12.03 6.64 5.89
N VAL A 457 -12.67 5.47 5.97
CA VAL A 457 -14.13 5.35 6.19
C VAL A 457 -14.53 4.36 7.27
N MET A 458 -13.76 3.29 7.50
CA MET A 458 -14.07 2.30 8.53
C MET A 458 -14.11 2.95 9.91
N LYS A 459 -15.09 2.56 10.72
CA LYS A 459 -15.29 3.08 12.08
C LYS A 459 -14.84 2.04 13.12
N PRO A 460 -14.37 2.47 14.31
CA PRO A 460 -13.95 1.58 15.40
C PRO A 460 -14.96 0.49 15.75
N GLU A 461 -16.24 0.85 15.84
CA GLU A 461 -17.33 -0.07 16.20
C GLU A 461 -17.56 -1.20 15.17
N GLN A 462 -17.07 -1.06 13.96
CA GLN A 462 -17.21 -2.08 12.92
C GLN A 462 -16.27 -3.29 13.12
N PHE A 463 -15.30 -3.20 14.03
CA PHE A 463 -14.51 -4.37 14.41
C PHE A 463 -15.32 -5.41 15.20
N GLY A 464 -16.33 -5.00 15.96
CA GLY A 464 -17.19 -5.94 16.69
C GLY A 464 -17.76 -7.05 15.79
N PRO A 465 -18.61 -6.73 14.80
CA PRO A 465 -19.14 -7.71 13.85
C PRO A 465 -18.07 -8.50 13.09
N VAL A 466 -16.92 -7.88 12.77
CA VAL A 466 -15.81 -8.56 12.10
C VAL A 466 -15.23 -9.66 13.00
N PHE A 467 -14.94 -9.37 14.27
CA PHE A 467 -14.37 -10.34 15.20
C PHE A 467 -15.37 -11.45 15.56
N GLU A 468 -16.68 -11.19 15.58
CA GLU A 468 -17.72 -12.24 15.72
C GLU A 468 -17.65 -13.24 14.55
N ILE A 469 -17.53 -12.76 13.30
CA ILE A 469 -17.36 -13.62 12.13
C ILE A 469 -16.02 -14.38 12.22
N MET A 470 -14.95 -13.70 12.63
CA MET A 470 -13.65 -14.32 12.82
C MET A 470 -13.73 -15.48 13.83
N GLU A 471 -14.39 -15.30 14.97
CA GLU A 471 -14.53 -16.36 15.99
C GLU A 471 -15.17 -17.63 15.40
N LYS A 472 -16.23 -17.47 14.62
CA LYS A 472 -16.88 -18.59 13.91
C LYS A 472 -15.93 -19.27 12.93
N SER A 473 -15.18 -18.49 12.14
CA SER A 473 -14.25 -19.03 11.14
C SER A 473 -13.07 -19.75 11.79
N PHE A 474 -12.53 -19.23 12.91
CA PHE A 474 -11.47 -19.87 13.68
C PHE A 474 -11.93 -21.21 14.27
N ALA A 475 -13.14 -21.27 14.82
CA ALA A 475 -13.72 -22.51 15.40
C ALA A 475 -13.86 -23.63 14.34
N ARG A 476 -14.04 -23.30 13.07
CA ARG A 476 -14.12 -24.26 11.95
C ARG A 476 -12.73 -24.64 11.39
N THR A 477 -11.66 -23.96 11.83
CA THR A 477 -10.31 -24.18 11.30
C THR A 477 -9.56 -25.18 12.18
N PRO A 478 -9.34 -26.43 11.72
CA PRO A 478 -8.70 -27.50 12.51
C PRO A 478 -7.24 -27.23 12.86
#